data_3c4e987730e61ee38d0d8ff0156f57d7
#
_entry.id   3c4e987730e61ee38d0d8ff0156f57d7
#
_cell.length_a   1.000
_cell.length_b   1.000
_cell.length_c   1.000
_cell.angle_alpha   90.00
_cell.angle_beta   90.00
_cell.angle_gamma   90.00
#
_symmetry.space_group_name_H-M   'P 1'
#
loop_
_entity.id
_entity.type
_entity.pdbx_description
1 polymer ?
#
loop_
_entity_poly.entity_id
_entity_poly.type
_entity_poly.pdbx_seq_one_letter_code
_entity_poly.pdbx_strand_id
1 'polypeptide(L)'
;AYNFISNLSLDDRNKGVVCSSAGNHAQGVAYACSKLNIKGVIFMPATTPKQKVRAVQRLGKDWATIVLKGDTYDDAKNASIQYVKENGSVMVSPFDDQLIIEGQGTVGLEIIEQLGDIQPDYFFVPVGGGGLISGLLVVLRKKYPSAKIIAVEPLGAPSLKSSLDAHEI
;
A
#
# COMPACT_ATOMS: atom_id res chain seq x y z
N ALA A 1 -3.21 3.26 2.84
CA ALA A 1 -2.43 4.48 3.11
C ALA A 1 -3.30 5.57 3.75
N TYR A 2 -4.43 5.95 3.13
CA TYR A 2 -5.27 7.03 3.67
C TYR A 2 -5.72 6.75 5.11
N ASN A 3 -6.26 5.56 5.39
CA ASN A 3 -6.69 5.14 6.72
C ASN A 3 -5.56 5.28 7.76
N PHE A 4 -4.36 4.80 7.45
CA PHE A 4 -3.19 4.93 8.32
C PHE A 4 -2.87 6.41 8.62
N ILE A 5 -2.70 7.23 7.57
CA ILE A 5 -2.27 8.63 7.70
C ILE A 5 -3.35 9.48 8.41
N SER A 6 -4.63 9.19 8.20
CA SER A 6 -5.73 9.89 8.87
C SER A 6 -5.83 9.57 10.37
N ASN A 7 -5.27 8.46 10.83
CA ASN A 7 -5.24 8.07 12.24
C ASN A 7 -3.95 8.48 12.99
N LEU A 8 -3.01 9.16 12.31
CA LEU A 8 -1.81 9.67 12.97
C LEU A 8 -2.14 10.76 14.00
N SER A 9 -1.38 10.76 15.09
CA SER A 9 -1.38 11.86 16.07
C SER A 9 -1.01 13.20 15.44
N LEU A 10 -1.37 14.31 16.07
CA LEU A 10 -0.96 15.64 15.59
C LEU A 10 0.57 15.78 15.52
N ASP A 11 1.30 15.23 16.50
CA ASP A 11 2.76 15.26 16.52
C ASP A 11 3.36 14.50 15.33
N ASP A 12 2.81 13.32 15.02
CA ASP A 12 3.28 12.52 13.90
C ASP A 12 2.92 13.14 12.53
N ARG A 13 1.76 13.77 12.42
CA ARG A 13 1.39 14.56 11.23
C ARG A 13 2.37 15.71 11.00
N ASN A 14 2.78 16.39 12.06
CA ASN A 14 3.74 17.51 11.98
C ASN A 14 5.14 17.05 11.54
N LYS A 15 5.57 15.84 11.93
CA LYS A 15 6.81 15.22 11.46
C LYS A 15 6.76 14.83 9.99
N GLY A 16 5.55 14.64 9.44
CA GLY A 16 5.33 14.18 8.09
C GLY A 16 5.51 12.67 7.94
N VAL A 17 5.20 12.17 6.74
CA VAL A 17 5.21 10.74 6.43
C VAL A 17 6.21 10.40 5.33
N VAL A 18 6.70 9.15 5.36
CA VAL A 18 7.65 8.65 4.37
C VAL A 18 7.19 7.28 3.88
N CYS A 19 7.36 7.01 2.59
CA CYS A 19 7.24 5.66 2.07
C CYS A 19 8.27 5.38 0.97
N SER A 20 8.51 4.09 0.69
CA SER A 20 9.24 3.64 -0.49
C SER A 20 8.32 2.80 -1.37
N SER A 21 7.96 3.31 -2.53
CA SER A 21 7.12 2.59 -3.51
C SER A 21 7.08 3.34 -4.84
N ALA A 22 7.05 2.60 -5.95
CA ALA A 22 6.82 3.12 -7.29
C ALA A 22 5.44 2.73 -7.88
N GLY A 23 4.53 2.22 -7.04
CA GLY A 23 3.22 1.70 -7.46
C GLY A 23 2.03 2.37 -6.78
N ASN A 24 0.98 1.57 -6.55
CA ASN A 24 -0.29 2.02 -5.97
C ASN A 24 -0.12 2.61 -4.56
N HIS A 25 0.78 2.04 -3.75
CA HIS A 25 1.04 2.55 -2.41
C HIS A 25 1.57 4.00 -2.44
N ALA A 26 2.55 4.29 -3.31
CA ALA A 26 3.05 5.65 -3.50
C ALA A 26 1.95 6.63 -3.90
N GLN A 27 1.06 6.23 -4.81
CA GLN A 27 -0.08 7.05 -5.21
C GLN A 27 -1.08 7.26 -4.05
N GLY A 28 -1.35 6.22 -3.27
CA GLY A 28 -2.21 6.30 -2.09
C GLY A 28 -1.64 7.21 -0.99
N VAL A 29 -0.32 7.16 -0.75
CA VAL A 29 0.35 8.08 0.19
C VAL A 29 0.30 9.51 -0.33
N ALA A 30 0.65 9.74 -1.59
CA ALA A 30 0.61 11.07 -2.20
C ALA A 30 -0.80 11.70 -2.14
N TYR A 31 -1.82 10.91 -2.47
CA TYR A 31 -3.21 11.33 -2.37
C TYR A 31 -3.60 11.70 -0.93
N ALA A 32 -3.25 10.86 0.04
CA ALA A 32 -3.52 11.10 1.45
C ALA A 32 -2.82 12.38 1.94
N CYS A 33 -1.55 12.56 1.60
CA CYS A 33 -0.79 13.78 1.92
C CYS A 33 -1.50 15.05 1.42
N SER A 34 -1.92 15.04 0.16
CA SER A 34 -2.65 16.17 -0.45
C SER A 34 -4.01 16.42 0.19
N LYS A 35 -4.75 15.37 0.56
CA LYS A 35 -6.10 15.51 1.15
C LYS A 35 -6.08 15.91 2.62
N LEU A 36 -5.07 15.50 3.35
CA LEU A 36 -4.94 15.73 4.79
C LEU A 36 -3.99 16.89 5.13
N ASN A 37 -3.39 17.53 4.11
CA ASN A 37 -2.41 18.60 4.24
C ASN A 37 -1.20 18.19 5.12
N ILE A 38 -0.71 16.96 4.89
CA ILE A 38 0.45 16.39 5.60
C ILE A 38 1.60 16.28 4.62
N LYS A 39 2.80 16.72 5.02
CA LYS A 39 3.99 16.57 4.18
C LYS A 39 4.39 15.10 4.06
N GLY A 40 4.68 14.68 2.84
CA GLY A 40 5.12 13.32 2.55
C GLY A 40 6.37 13.30 1.68
N VAL A 41 7.25 12.32 1.93
CA VAL A 41 8.43 12.05 1.09
C VAL A 41 8.33 10.63 0.56
N ILE A 42 8.36 10.51 -0.77
CA ILE A 42 8.15 9.23 -1.46
C ILE A 42 9.41 8.86 -2.21
N PHE A 43 10.06 7.81 -1.74
CA PHE A 43 11.27 7.28 -2.35
C PHE A 43 10.92 6.29 -3.44
N MET A 44 11.59 6.42 -4.60
CA MET A 44 11.44 5.54 -5.76
C MET A 44 12.81 5.26 -6.35
N PRO A 45 13.02 4.08 -6.96
CA PRO A 45 14.21 3.85 -7.79
C PRO A 45 14.35 4.90 -8.89
N ALA A 46 15.57 5.29 -9.23
CA ALA A 46 15.84 6.23 -10.31
C ALA A 46 15.36 5.70 -11.68
N THR A 47 15.29 4.37 -11.80
CA THR A 47 14.77 3.64 -12.96
C THR A 47 13.26 3.67 -13.11
N THR A 48 12.52 4.27 -12.16
CA THR A 48 11.05 4.31 -12.18
C THR A 48 10.53 5.02 -13.44
N PRO A 49 9.61 4.40 -14.19
CA PRO A 49 9.03 5.01 -15.39
C PRO A 49 8.42 6.39 -15.11
N LYS A 50 8.70 7.35 -15.98
CA LYS A 50 8.21 8.75 -15.85
C LYS A 50 6.70 8.84 -15.67
N GLN A 51 5.93 7.93 -16.26
CA GLN A 51 4.48 7.88 -16.13
C GLN A 51 4.06 7.65 -14.66
N LYS A 52 4.74 6.74 -13.94
CA LYS A 52 4.48 6.48 -12.52
C LYS A 52 4.85 7.67 -11.65
N VAL A 53 6.01 8.28 -11.90
CA VAL A 53 6.44 9.50 -11.20
C VAL A 53 5.40 10.62 -11.37
N ARG A 54 4.97 10.88 -12.60
CA ARG A 54 3.94 11.91 -12.90
C ARG A 54 2.60 11.62 -12.22
N ALA A 55 2.19 10.36 -12.13
CA ALA A 55 0.95 9.99 -11.44
C ALA A 55 1.00 10.37 -9.95
N VAL A 56 2.11 10.09 -9.28
CA VAL A 56 2.33 10.44 -7.87
C VAL A 56 2.42 11.97 -7.69
N GLN A 57 3.15 12.67 -8.57
CA GLN A 57 3.23 14.14 -8.54
C GLN A 57 1.84 14.79 -8.65
N ARG A 58 1.02 14.32 -9.60
CA ARG A 58 -0.34 14.84 -9.80
C ARG A 58 -1.22 14.65 -8.57
N LEU A 59 -1.12 13.51 -7.88
CA LEU A 59 -1.92 13.20 -6.70
C LEU A 59 -1.42 13.95 -5.46
N GLY A 60 -0.11 14.05 -5.29
CA GLY A 60 0.53 14.66 -4.12
C GLY A 60 0.56 16.17 -4.15
N LYS A 61 0.51 16.78 -5.35
CA LYS A 61 0.61 18.24 -5.54
C LYS A 61 1.82 18.80 -4.77
N ASP A 62 1.60 19.84 -3.96
CA ASP A 62 2.62 20.50 -3.13
C ASP A 62 2.88 19.79 -1.79
N TRP A 63 2.17 18.70 -1.52
CA TRP A 63 2.23 17.96 -0.25
C TRP A 63 3.12 16.72 -0.29
N ALA A 64 3.50 16.26 -1.48
CA ALA A 64 4.37 15.10 -1.62
C ALA A 64 5.62 15.41 -2.44
N THR A 65 6.78 15.19 -1.83
CA THR A 65 8.08 15.28 -2.50
C THR A 65 8.52 13.90 -2.95
N ILE A 66 8.93 13.77 -4.21
CA ILE A 66 9.45 12.52 -4.76
C ILE A 66 10.97 12.56 -4.76
N VAL A 67 11.60 11.54 -4.19
CA VAL A 67 13.05 11.34 -4.19
C VAL A 67 13.37 10.11 -5.02
N LEU A 68 14.04 10.31 -6.16
CA LEU A 68 14.56 9.22 -6.99
C LEU A 68 15.94 8.83 -6.46
N LYS A 69 16.09 7.60 -5.95
CA LYS A 69 17.30 7.15 -5.27
C LYS A 69 17.62 5.68 -5.55
N GLY A 70 18.86 5.43 -5.97
CA GLY A 70 19.34 4.09 -6.33
C GLY A 70 18.67 3.51 -7.57
N ASP A 71 19.06 2.32 -7.95
CA ASP A 71 18.56 1.64 -9.16
C ASP A 71 17.50 0.58 -8.83
N THR A 72 17.50 0.09 -7.58
CA THR A 72 16.62 -0.97 -7.11
C THR A 72 15.57 -0.46 -6.10
N TYR A 73 14.55 -1.29 -5.85
CA TYR A 73 13.60 -1.03 -4.77
C TYR A 73 14.28 -0.98 -3.40
N ASP A 74 15.25 -1.87 -3.18
CA ASP A 74 15.96 -1.94 -1.89
C ASP A 74 16.81 -0.70 -1.63
N ASP A 75 17.43 -0.13 -2.66
CA ASP A 75 18.15 1.14 -2.54
C ASP A 75 17.22 2.27 -2.09
N ALA A 76 16.07 2.39 -2.75
CA ALA A 76 15.06 3.40 -2.40
C ALA A 76 14.49 3.17 -0.99
N LYS A 77 14.25 1.90 -0.61
CA LYS A 77 13.79 1.51 0.73
C LYS A 77 14.82 1.87 1.81
N ASN A 78 16.08 1.52 1.60
CA ASN A 78 17.15 1.84 2.54
C ASN A 78 17.31 3.36 2.71
N ALA A 79 17.23 4.12 1.63
CA ALA A 79 17.25 5.58 1.69
C ALA A 79 16.06 6.15 2.46
N SER A 80 14.86 5.57 2.31
CA SER A 80 13.67 5.99 3.06
C SER A 80 13.82 5.70 4.57
N ILE A 81 14.39 4.57 4.94
CA ILE A 81 14.67 4.21 6.34
C ILE A 81 15.69 5.18 6.96
N GLN A 82 16.74 5.52 6.21
CA GLN A 82 17.73 6.49 6.67
C GLN A 82 17.10 7.88 6.87
N TYR A 83 16.26 8.31 5.93
CA TYR A 83 15.54 9.58 6.03
C TYR A 83 14.65 9.64 7.29
N VAL A 84 13.96 8.56 7.61
CA VAL A 84 13.12 8.45 8.82
C VAL A 84 13.99 8.63 10.09
N LYS A 85 15.16 7.98 10.15
CA LYS A 85 16.08 8.11 11.29
C LYS A 85 16.60 9.53 11.49
N GLU A 86 16.86 10.24 10.40
CA GLU A 86 17.40 11.60 10.42
C GLU A 86 16.36 12.67 10.74
N ASN A 87 15.12 12.47 10.28
CA ASN A 87 14.06 13.49 10.34
C ASN A 87 12.93 13.16 11.33
N GLY A 88 12.91 11.97 11.91
CA GLY A 88 11.86 11.53 12.83
C GLY A 88 10.48 11.35 12.18
N SER A 89 10.40 11.33 10.84
CA SER A 89 9.15 11.18 10.09
C SER A 89 8.55 9.78 10.27
N VAL A 90 7.26 9.63 10.01
CA VAL A 90 6.54 8.36 10.18
C VAL A 90 6.63 7.52 8.91
N MET A 91 7.14 6.29 9.01
CA MET A 91 7.13 5.33 7.91
C MET A 91 5.73 4.80 7.66
N VAL A 92 5.25 4.89 6.43
CA VAL A 92 3.99 4.29 5.99
C VAL A 92 4.29 2.96 5.32
N SER A 93 4.02 1.85 6.03
CA SER A 93 4.21 0.50 5.49
C SER A 93 3.36 0.28 4.23
N PRO A 94 3.86 -0.42 3.19
CA PRO A 94 3.06 -0.71 2.01
C PRO A 94 1.98 -1.78 2.22
N PHE A 95 2.10 -2.66 3.21
CA PHE A 95 1.19 -3.80 3.40
C PHE A 95 1.11 -4.34 4.84
N ASP A 96 2.19 -4.34 5.61
CA ASP A 96 2.28 -4.97 6.92
C ASP A 96 2.02 -3.95 8.05
N ASP A 97 0.74 -3.60 8.20
CA ASP A 97 0.23 -2.72 9.25
C ASP A 97 -1.29 -2.86 9.32
N GLN A 98 -1.84 -2.94 10.53
CA GLN A 98 -3.28 -3.13 10.74
C GLN A 98 -4.13 -2.06 10.06
N LEU A 99 -3.80 -0.78 10.22
CA LEU A 99 -4.56 0.33 9.60
C LEU A 99 -4.43 0.35 8.07
N ILE A 100 -3.31 -0.16 7.53
CA ILE A 100 -3.16 -0.37 6.09
C ILE A 100 -4.07 -1.48 5.61
N ILE A 101 -4.07 -2.64 6.28
CA ILE A 101 -4.92 -3.80 5.95
C ILE A 101 -6.41 -3.42 6.04
N GLU A 102 -6.83 -2.74 7.11
CA GLU A 102 -8.19 -2.22 7.25
C GLU A 102 -8.59 -1.30 6.10
N GLY A 103 -7.67 -0.40 5.71
CA GLY A 103 -7.89 0.48 4.56
C GLY A 103 -8.04 -0.28 3.24
N GLN A 104 -7.34 -1.40 3.05
CA GLN A 104 -7.52 -2.27 1.89
C GLN A 104 -8.88 -3.01 1.92
N GLY A 105 -9.41 -3.30 3.09
CA GLY A 105 -10.74 -3.89 3.27
C GLY A 105 -11.87 -3.05 2.66
N THR A 106 -11.69 -1.72 2.50
CA THR A 106 -12.70 -0.86 1.87
C THR A 106 -12.98 -1.25 0.41
N VAL A 107 -12.00 -1.80 -0.30
CA VAL A 107 -12.20 -2.38 -1.65
C VAL A 107 -13.23 -3.51 -1.60
N GLY A 108 -13.18 -4.35 -0.57
CA GLY A 108 -14.16 -5.43 -0.35
C GLY A 108 -15.56 -4.88 -0.07
N LEU A 109 -15.69 -3.78 0.65
CA LEU A 109 -16.99 -3.12 0.89
C LEU A 109 -17.59 -2.60 -0.41
N GLU A 110 -16.80 -1.94 -1.24
CA GLU A 110 -17.24 -1.46 -2.55
C GLU A 110 -17.64 -2.61 -3.49
N ILE A 111 -16.89 -3.72 -3.48
CA ILE A 111 -17.25 -4.94 -4.23
C ILE A 111 -18.61 -5.48 -3.78
N ILE A 112 -18.86 -5.56 -2.48
CA ILE A 112 -20.15 -6.02 -1.93
C ILE A 112 -21.29 -5.13 -2.38
N GLU A 113 -21.10 -3.81 -2.31
CA GLU A 113 -22.10 -2.83 -2.75
C GLU A 113 -22.41 -2.97 -4.26
N GLN A 114 -21.38 -3.12 -5.09
CA GLN A 114 -21.50 -3.24 -6.54
C GLN A 114 -22.13 -4.57 -6.99
N LEU A 115 -21.88 -5.66 -6.27
CA LEU A 115 -22.45 -6.97 -6.56
C LEU A 115 -23.93 -7.07 -6.18
N GLY A 116 -24.39 -6.31 -5.18
CA GLY A 116 -25.76 -6.37 -4.71
C GLY A 116 -26.16 -7.79 -4.27
N ASP A 117 -27.12 -8.40 -4.98
CA ASP A 117 -27.64 -9.75 -4.66
C ASP A 117 -26.82 -10.89 -5.31
N ILE A 118 -25.82 -10.57 -6.12
CA ILE A 118 -24.98 -11.58 -6.76
C ILE A 118 -24.19 -12.34 -5.71
N GLN A 119 -24.19 -13.68 -5.81
CA GLN A 119 -23.43 -14.57 -4.92
C GLN A 119 -22.26 -15.18 -5.73
N PRO A 120 -21.04 -14.63 -5.61
CA PRO A 120 -19.90 -15.17 -6.33
C PRO A 120 -19.40 -16.47 -5.71
N ASP A 121 -18.96 -17.40 -6.55
CA ASP A 121 -18.32 -18.64 -6.12
C ASP A 121 -16.82 -18.45 -5.85
N TYR A 122 -16.19 -17.50 -6.57
CA TYR A 122 -14.74 -17.28 -6.52
C TYR A 122 -14.39 -15.78 -6.55
N PHE A 123 -13.37 -15.43 -5.78
CA PHE A 123 -12.65 -14.15 -5.87
C PHE A 123 -11.19 -14.43 -6.20
N PHE A 124 -10.69 -13.94 -7.32
CA PHE A 124 -9.28 -14.03 -7.68
C PHE A 124 -8.60 -12.73 -7.28
N VAL A 125 -7.64 -12.81 -6.35
CA VAL A 125 -7.00 -11.63 -5.77
C VAL A 125 -5.49 -11.66 -6.05
N PRO A 126 -4.94 -10.62 -6.72
CA PRO A 126 -3.49 -10.55 -6.93
C PRO A 126 -2.78 -10.33 -5.60
N VAL A 127 -1.67 -11.05 -5.41
CA VAL A 127 -0.85 -10.98 -4.19
C VAL A 127 0.56 -10.51 -4.52
N GLY A 128 1.02 -9.49 -3.78
CA GLY A 128 2.40 -9.09 -3.63
C GLY A 128 2.76 -9.20 -2.15
N GLY A 129 2.81 -8.09 -1.44
CA GLY A 129 3.07 -8.07 0.02
C GLY A 129 1.90 -8.47 0.91
N GLY A 130 0.80 -8.96 0.37
CA GLY A 130 -0.31 -9.53 1.14
C GLY A 130 -1.35 -8.54 1.69
N GLY A 131 -1.09 -7.24 1.75
CA GLY A 131 -1.99 -6.26 2.39
C GLY A 131 -3.39 -6.20 1.77
N LEU A 132 -3.51 -6.25 0.43
CA LEU A 132 -4.80 -6.24 -0.25
C LEU A 132 -5.63 -7.49 0.08
N ILE A 133 -5.04 -8.68 -0.10
CA ILE A 133 -5.77 -9.92 0.15
C ILE A 133 -6.16 -10.05 1.62
N SER A 134 -5.32 -9.62 2.56
CA SER A 134 -5.64 -9.62 3.98
C SER A 134 -6.86 -8.77 4.30
N GLY A 135 -6.93 -7.55 3.79
CA GLY A 135 -8.09 -6.68 3.95
C GLY A 135 -9.36 -7.24 3.30
N LEU A 136 -9.25 -7.78 2.08
CA LEU A 136 -10.36 -8.41 1.37
C LEU A 136 -10.88 -9.66 2.08
N LEU A 137 -9.99 -10.52 2.62
CA LEU A 137 -10.36 -11.73 3.35
C LEU A 137 -11.29 -11.42 4.52
N VAL A 138 -10.98 -10.40 5.32
CA VAL A 138 -11.79 -10.01 6.48
C VAL A 138 -13.22 -9.65 6.07
N VAL A 139 -13.37 -8.87 5.00
CA VAL A 139 -14.65 -8.35 4.56
C VAL A 139 -15.44 -9.37 3.76
N LEU A 140 -14.80 -10.00 2.76
CA LEU A 140 -15.49 -10.90 1.84
C LEU A 140 -15.91 -12.22 2.50
N ARG A 141 -15.10 -12.77 3.41
CA ARG A 141 -15.49 -14.00 4.13
C ARG A 141 -16.69 -13.79 5.04
N LYS A 142 -16.87 -12.59 5.58
CA LYS A 142 -18.04 -12.27 6.40
C LYS A 142 -19.32 -12.22 5.55
N LYS A 143 -19.25 -11.68 4.35
CA LYS A 143 -20.43 -11.54 3.45
C LYS A 143 -20.69 -12.78 2.61
N TYR A 144 -19.63 -13.43 2.14
CA TYR A 144 -19.67 -14.57 1.23
C TYR A 144 -18.90 -15.77 1.82
N PRO A 145 -19.41 -16.40 2.89
CA PRO A 145 -18.68 -17.46 3.63
C PRO A 145 -18.37 -18.69 2.77
N SER A 146 -19.20 -18.98 1.76
CA SER A 146 -19.02 -20.12 0.85
C SER A 146 -18.12 -19.82 -0.33
N ALA A 147 -17.82 -18.56 -0.62
CA ALA A 147 -16.96 -18.18 -1.73
C ALA A 147 -15.51 -18.55 -1.46
N LYS A 148 -14.82 -19.02 -2.50
CA LYS A 148 -13.38 -19.30 -2.45
C LYS A 148 -12.59 -18.05 -2.84
N ILE A 149 -11.64 -17.66 -1.99
CA ILE A 149 -10.73 -16.57 -2.29
C ILE A 149 -9.40 -17.18 -2.72
N ILE A 150 -9.04 -16.93 -3.98
CA ILE A 150 -7.88 -17.50 -4.65
C ILE A 150 -6.79 -16.44 -4.75
N ALA A 151 -5.67 -16.65 -4.09
CA ALA A 151 -4.48 -15.84 -4.24
C ALA A 151 -3.83 -16.09 -5.60
N VAL A 152 -3.49 -15.02 -6.32
CA VAL A 152 -2.86 -15.11 -7.64
C VAL A 152 -1.50 -14.40 -7.61
N GLU A 153 -0.45 -15.13 -7.93
CA GLU A 153 0.93 -14.63 -8.03
C GLU A 153 1.56 -14.96 -9.38
N PRO A 154 2.48 -14.14 -9.88
CA PRO A 154 3.24 -14.49 -11.07
C PRO A 154 4.26 -15.60 -10.75
N LEU A 155 4.50 -16.51 -11.70
CA LEU A 155 5.47 -17.60 -11.54
C LEU A 155 6.89 -17.11 -11.19
N GLY A 156 7.26 -15.92 -11.66
CA GLY A 156 8.57 -15.32 -11.38
C GLY A 156 8.70 -14.63 -10.03
N ALA A 157 7.61 -14.51 -9.25
CA ALA A 157 7.61 -13.88 -7.92
C ALA A 157 6.52 -14.50 -7.01
N PRO A 158 6.60 -15.81 -6.69
CA PRO A 158 5.59 -16.53 -5.92
C PRO A 158 5.87 -16.41 -4.41
N SER A 159 5.92 -15.21 -3.86
CA SER A 159 6.36 -14.97 -2.49
C SER A 159 5.44 -15.61 -1.44
N LEU A 160 4.12 -15.46 -1.58
CA LEU A 160 3.16 -16.08 -0.68
C LEU A 160 3.23 -17.61 -0.73
N LYS A 161 3.30 -18.18 -1.94
CA LYS A 161 3.43 -19.64 -2.10
C LYS A 161 4.71 -20.13 -1.43
N SER A 162 5.84 -19.46 -1.67
CA SER A 162 7.12 -19.83 -1.06
C SER A 162 7.08 -19.77 0.46
N SER A 163 6.47 -18.74 1.04
CA SER A 163 6.29 -18.60 2.49
C SER A 163 5.40 -19.70 3.06
N LEU A 164 4.30 -20.05 2.38
CA LEU A 164 3.42 -21.14 2.80
C LEU A 164 4.11 -22.50 2.75
N ASP A 165 4.88 -22.77 1.69
CA ASP A 165 5.62 -24.04 1.53
C ASP A 165 6.74 -24.18 2.56
N ALA A 166 7.41 -23.06 2.92
CA ALA A 166 8.47 -23.04 3.93
C ALA A 166 7.94 -22.95 5.38
N HIS A 167 6.67 -22.62 5.59
CA HIS A 167 6.09 -22.24 6.89
C HIS A 167 6.81 -21.08 7.57
N GLU A 168 7.36 -20.14 6.76
CA GLU A 168 8.12 -18.96 7.20
C GLU A 168 7.63 -17.71 6.44
N ILE A 169 7.86 -16.51 7.01
CA ILE A 169 7.53 -15.22 6.42
C ILE A 169 8.79 -14.52 5.96
#